data_32cf2121781e8eb45c339b4aa05d4f03
#
_entry.id   32cf2121781e8eb45c339b4aa05d4f03
#
_cell.length_a   1.000
_cell.length_b   1.000
_cell.length_c   1.000
_cell.angle_alpha   90.00
_cell.angle_beta   90.00
_cell.angle_gamma   90.00
#
_symmetry.space_group_name_H-M   'P 1'
#
loop_
_entity.id
_entity.type
_entity.pdbx_description
1 polymer ?
#
loop_
_entity_poly.entity_id
_entity_poly.type
_entity_poly.pdbx_seq_one_letter_code
_entity_poly.pdbx_strand_id
1 'polypeptide(L)'
;MDALAGLSPRTRAWFTGAFAAPTPAQEAAWPAIATGAHVLVQAPTGSGKTLAAFLTGIDRLDRAPGAGLRLLYVSPLKALNYDVERNLRGPLAGLGSQLTVGVRTGDTSQKERRELIRTPPDILITTPESLFLLLTSQARDVLRGVETVVLDEVHAVAGTKRGAHLALSLERLERVVERPFQRIGLSATQRPLAEIGKFVGGGRPIELVDAGTRKALDLEVVVPVEDMRELGATSALVQPVLPDGVEMASGYEATTRSIWPSIYPAVLELVRAHRSTIVFVNNRRLSERLAARLNELADAEVARAHHGSLAREQRVEIEELLKAGQIPCLVATSSLELGIDMGAVD
;
A
#
# COMPACT_ATOMS: atom_id res chain seq x y z
N MET A 1 19.25 21.35 -10.45
CA MET A 1 18.25 21.55 -11.54
C MET A 1 16.90 21.78 -10.90
N ASP A 2 16.07 22.66 -11.47
CA ASP A 2 14.70 22.82 -11.00
C ASP A 2 13.90 21.55 -11.30
N ALA A 3 13.53 20.81 -10.29
CA ALA A 3 12.78 19.54 -10.42
C ALA A 3 11.42 19.73 -11.08
N LEU A 4 10.84 20.91 -10.97
CA LEU A 4 9.56 21.26 -11.56
C LEU A 4 9.66 21.70 -13.03
N ALA A 5 10.87 21.80 -13.61
CA ALA A 5 11.09 22.33 -14.95
C ALA A 5 10.29 21.61 -16.06
N GLY A 6 10.04 20.32 -15.90
CA GLY A 6 9.25 19.52 -16.84
C GLY A 6 7.74 19.71 -16.78
N LEU A 7 7.22 20.34 -15.71
CA LEU A 7 5.79 20.56 -15.49
C LEU A 7 5.32 21.89 -16.10
N SER A 8 4.05 21.97 -16.47
CA SER A 8 3.42 23.19 -16.99
C SER A 8 3.42 24.30 -15.93
N PRO A 9 3.35 25.58 -16.33
CA PRO A 9 3.26 26.71 -15.39
C PRO A 9 2.09 26.56 -14.40
N ARG A 10 0.96 26.04 -14.85
CA ARG A 10 -0.23 25.80 -14.02
C ARG A 10 0.05 24.76 -12.94
N THR A 11 0.63 23.63 -13.31
CA THR A 11 0.97 22.55 -12.38
C THR A 11 2.04 22.97 -11.38
N ARG A 12 3.03 23.74 -11.81
CA ARG A 12 4.04 24.34 -10.91
C ARG A 12 3.40 25.29 -9.90
N ALA A 13 2.56 26.22 -10.36
CA ALA A 13 1.89 27.19 -9.49
C ALA A 13 1.02 26.51 -8.44
N TRP A 14 0.28 25.46 -8.85
CA TRP A 14 -0.49 24.67 -7.91
C TRP A 14 0.41 23.96 -6.88
N PHE A 15 1.47 23.29 -7.35
CA PHE A 15 2.35 22.55 -6.46
C PHE A 15 3.03 23.45 -5.43
N THR A 16 3.57 24.59 -5.85
CA THR A 16 4.23 25.56 -4.95
C THR A 16 3.25 26.26 -4.01
N GLY A 17 1.96 26.31 -4.35
CA GLY A 17 0.91 26.80 -3.45
C GLY A 17 0.44 25.76 -2.44
N ALA A 18 0.52 24.47 -2.78
CA ALA A 18 0.04 23.37 -1.95
C ALA A 18 1.13 22.75 -1.05
N PHE A 19 2.39 22.82 -1.46
CA PHE A 19 3.53 22.19 -0.78
C PHE A 19 4.70 23.19 -0.62
N ALA A 20 5.39 23.08 0.51
CA ALA A 20 6.54 23.94 0.81
C ALA A 20 7.73 23.68 -0.12
N ALA A 21 7.98 22.40 -0.46
CA ALA A 21 9.04 21.96 -1.37
C ALA A 21 8.75 20.55 -1.89
N PRO A 22 9.35 20.15 -3.02
CA PRO A 22 9.37 18.77 -3.44
C PRO A 22 10.09 17.87 -2.42
N THR A 23 9.64 16.62 -2.30
CA THR A 23 10.38 15.61 -1.54
C THR A 23 11.60 15.14 -2.36
N PRO A 24 12.64 14.54 -1.73
CA PRO A 24 13.79 13.98 -2.46
C PRO A 24 13.38 12.97 -3.53
N ALA A 25 12.31 12.20 -3.28
CA ALA A 25 11.77 11.26 -4.25
C ALA A 25 11.15 11.97 -5.47
N GLN A 26 10.46 13.07 -5.25
CA GLN A 26 9.86 13.88 -6.32
C GLN A 26 10.94 14.63 -7.13
N GLU A 27 11.93 15.21 -6.45
CA GLU A 27 13.05 15.90 -7.11
C GLU A 27 13.82 14.97 -8.05
N ALA A 28 14.07 13.74 -7.64
CA ALA A 28 14.77 12.76 -8.44
C ALA A 28 13.88 12.14 -9.55
N ALA A 29 12.59 11.91 -9.27
CA ALA A 29 11.70 11.21 -10.19
C ALA A 29 11.19 12.08 -11.35
N TRP A 30 10.84 13.35 -11.11
CA TRP A 30 10.22 14.18 -12.16
C TRP A 30 11.09 14.40 -13.38
N PRO A 31 12.40 14.72 -13.26
CA PRO A 31 13.27 14.85 -14.44
C PRO A 31 13.30 13.53 -15.25
N ALA A 32 13.44 12.39 -14.58
CA ALA A 32 13.48 11.08 -15.22
C ALA A 32 12.17 10.75 -15.94
N ILE A 33 11.02 10.93 -15.27
CA ILE A 33 9.70 10.67 -15.85
C ILE A 33 9.42 11.59 -17.04
N ALA A 34 9.86 12.85 -16.98
CA ALA A 34 9.63 13.85 -18.03
C ALA A 34 10.30 13.48 -19.36
N THR A 35 11.39 12.70 -19.36
CA THR A 35 12.06 12.23 -20.58
C THR A 35 11.19 11.30 -21.43
N GLY A 36 10.16 10.66 -20.84
CA GLY A 36 9.38 9.63 -21.49
C GLY A 36 10.00 8.23 -21.42
N ALA A 37 11.20 8.07 -20.87
CA ALA A 37 11.82 6.78 -20.63
C ALA A 37 11.03 5.94 -19.60
N HIS A 38 11.20 4.62 -19.60
CA HIS A 38 10.72 3.80 -18.50
C HIS A 38 11.51 4.14 -17.24
N VAL A 39 10.83 4.22 -16.08
CA VAL A 39 11.46 4.65 -14.83
C VAL A 39 11.01 3.73 -13.69
N LEU A 40 11.96 3.34 -12.84
CA LEU A 40 11.66 2.76 -11.53
C LEU A 40 12.08 3.75 -10.44
N VAL A 41 11.12 4.20 -9.65
CA VAL A 41 11.36 5.07 -8.49
C VAL A 41 11.33 4.24 -7.22
N GLN A 42 12.46 4.16 -6.53
CA GLN A 42 12.57 3.54 -5.22
C GLN A 42 12.69 4.63 -4.14
N ALA A 43 11.78 4.61 -3.17
CA ALA A 43 11.84 5.48 -2.00
C ALA A 43 10.94 4.92 -0.88
N PRO A 44 11.13 5.31 0.38
CA PRO A 44 10.29 4.89 1.50
C PRO A 44 8.81 5.20 1.29
N THR A 45 7.93 4.49 2.00
CA THR A 45 6.49 4.83 2.04
C THR A 45 6.33 6.24 2.64
N GLY A 46 5.32 6.99 2.19
CA GLY A 46 5.12 8.39 2.61
C GLY A 46 6.06 9.41 1.97
N SER A 47 6.99 9.01 1.08
CA SER A 47 7.94 9.91 0.41
C SER A 47 7.37 10.69 -0.78
N GLY A 48 6.06 10.56 -1.07
CA GLY A 48 5.42 11.25 -2.19
C GLY A 48 5.61 10.63 -3.57
N LYS A 49 6.06 9.36 -3.67
CA LYS A 49 6.24 8.63 -4.93
C LYS A 49 4.99 8.61 -5.81
N THR A 50 3.86 8.31 -5.21
CA THR A 50 2.59 8.19 -5.93
C THR A 50 2.20 9.52 -6.56
N LEU A 51 2.34 10.63 -5.82
CA LEU A 51 2.11 11.96 -6.37
C LEU A 51 3.11 12.31 -7.48
N ALA A 52 4.38 11.88 -7.36
CA ALA A 52 5.38 12.11 -8.42
C ALA A 52 4.95 11.51 -9.76
N ALA A 53 4.48 10.27 -9.76
CA ALA A 53 4.00 9.59 -10.97
C ALA A 53 2.71 10.22 -11.52
N PHE A 54 1.73 10.48 -10.66
CA PHE A 54 0.44 11.02 -11.09
C PHE A 54 0.51 12.46 -11.55
N LEU A 55 1.26 13.33 -10.86
CA LEU A 55 1.32 14.75 -11.22
C LEU A 55 1.86 14.96 -12.62
N THR A 56 2.90 14.20 -12.99
CA THR A 56 3.43 14.21 -14.36
C THR A 56 2.41 13.69 -15.37
N GLY A 57 1.70 12.62 -15.02
CA GLY A 57 0.65 12.06 -15.87
C GLY A 57 -0.51 13.03 -16.08
N ILE A 58 -1.04 13.62 -15.01
CA ILE A 58 -2.12 14.62 -15.05
C ILE A 58 -1.69 15.83 -15.90
N ASP A 59 -0.49 16.36 -15.66
CA ASP A 59 0.04 17.49 -16.39
C ASP A 59 0.15 17.23 -17.91
N ARG A 60 0.57 16.02 -18.30
CA ARG A 60 0.60 15.60 -19.71
C ARG A 60 -0.80 15.51 -20.31
N LEU A 61 -1.73 14.89 -19.60
CA LEU A 61 -3.09 14.72 -20.06
C LEU A 61 -3.83 16.05 -20.20
N ASP A 62 -3.63 16.98 -19.26
CA ASP A 62 -4.22 18.32 -19.32
C ASP A 62 -3.65 19.17 -20.47
N ARG A 63 -2.36 18.99 -20.84
CA ARG A 63 -1.73 19.69 -21.98
C ARG A 63 -2.14 19.12 -23.33
N ALA A 64 -2.50 17.86 -23.38
CA ALA A 64 -2.91 17.19 -24.62
C ALA A 64 -4.29 16.56 -24.43
N PRO A 65 -5.37 17.35 -24.47
CA PRO A 65 -6.73 16.83 -24.30
C PRO A 65 -7.01 15.71 -25.30
N GLY A 66 -7.66 14.66 -24.86
CA GLY A 66 -8.04 13.50 -25.67
C GLY A 66 -9.18 12.79 -24.98
N ALA A 67 -9.77 11.79 -25.63
CA ALA A 67 -10.86 11.02 -25.08
C ALA A 67 -10.40 9.61 -24.72
N GLY A 68 -10.96 9.06 -23.66
CA GLY A 68 -10.75 7.68 -23.23
C GLY A 68 -9.51 7.48 -22.35
N LEU A 69 -9.23 6.22 -22.04
CA LEU A 69 -8.21 5.85 -21.10
C LEU A 69 -6.79 6.07 -21.64
N ARG A 70 -6.01 6.90 -20.95
CA ARG A 70 -4.63 7.20 -21.29
C ARG A 70 -3.62 6.93 -20.17
N LEU A 71 -4.05 6.99 -18.90
CA LEU A 71 -3.21 6.63 -17.77
C LEU A 71 -3.80 5.44 -17.03
N LEU A 72 -3.04 4.36 -16.96
CA LEU A 72 -3.40 3.15 -16.24
C LEU A 72 -2.54 3.01 -14.98
N TYR A 73 -3.17 2.96 -13.82
CA TYR A 73 -2.49 2.70 -12.55
C TYR A 73 -2.83 1.29 -12.06
N VAL A 74 -1.80 0.50 -11.77
CA VAL A 74 -1.94 -0.88 -11.34
C VAL A 74 -1.31 -1.06 -9.97
N SER A 75 -2.14 -1.35 -8.97
CA SER A 75 -1.68 -1.65 -7.61
C SER A 75 -2.07 -3.08 -7.21
N PRO A 76 -1.18 -3.81 -6.51
CA PRO A 76 -1.48 -5.16 -6.05
C PRO A 76 -2.55 -5.22 -4.96
N LEU A 77 -2.90 -4.11 -4.33
CA LEU A 77 -3.83 -4.06 -3.20
C LEU A 77 -5.11 -3.30 -3.56
N LYS A 78 -6.26 -3.96 -3.32
CA LYS A 78 -7.57 -3.34 -3.57
C LYS A 78 -7.84 -2.13 -2.67
N ALA A 79 -7.43 -2.17 -1.41
CA ALA A 79 -7.60 -1.08 -0.47
C ALA A 79 -6.87 0.18 -0.95
N LEU A 80 -5.63 0.04 -1.41
CA LEU A 80 -4.83 1.13 -1.94
C LEU A 80 -5.50 1.85 -3.13
N ASN A 81 -6.22 1.12 -3.97
CA ASN A 81 -6.86 1.68 -5.15
C ASN A 81 -7.90 2.76 -4.81
N TYR A 82 -8.64 2.58 -3.73
CA TYR A 82 -9.62 3.57 -3.28
C TYR A 82 -8.95 4.76 -2.59
N ASP A 83 -7.87 4.51 -1.83
CA ASP A 83 -7.10 5.59 -1.20
C ASP A 83 -6.40 6.45 -2.25
N VAL A 84 -5.84 5.84 -3.28
CA VAL A 84 -5.24 6.56 -4.40
C VAL A 84 -6.28 7.38 -5.16
N GLU A 85 -7.45 6.84 -5.46
CA GLU A 85 -8.56 7.58 -6.08
C GLU A 85 -8.95 8.80 -5.24
N ARG A 86 -9.11 8.61 -3.94
CA ARG A 86 -9.44 9.68 -2.98
C ARG A 86 -8.33 10.75 -2.95
N ASN A 87 -7.07 10.33 -2.92
CA ASN A 87 -5.91 11.23 -2.87
C ASN A 87 -5.70 12.01 -4.17
N LEU A 88 -6.17 11.50 -5.32
CA LEU A 88 -6.12 12.22 -6.59
C LEU A 88 -7.14 13.37 -6.69
N ARG A 89 -8.20 13.35 -5.91
CA ARG A 89 -9.24 14.40 -5.94
C ARG A 89 -8.67 15.78 -5.59
N GLY A 90 -7.75 15.85 -4.61
CA GLY A 90 -7.08 17.10 -4.23
C GLY A 90 -6.29 17.73 -5.37
N PRO A 91 -5.31 17.04 -5.96
CA PRO A 91 -4.57 17.50 -7.11
C PRO A 91 -5.45 17.87 -8.31
N LEU A 92 -6.42 17.05 -8.69
CA LEU A 92 -7.33 17.32 -9.81
C LEU A 92 -8.17 18.59 -9.57
N ALA A 93 -8.76 18.72 -8.39
CA ALA A 93 -9.55 19.90 -8.03
C ALA A 93 -8.66 21.16 -7.95
N GLY A 94 -7.49 21.07 -7.33
CA GLY A 94 -6.56 22.17 -7.18
C GLY A 94 -5.98 22.67 -8.52
N LEU A 95 -5.82 21.76 -9.46
CA LEU A 95 -5.47 22.08 -10.84
C LEU A 95 -6.70 22.56 -11.65
N GLY A 96 -7.92 22.42 -11.17
CA GLY A 96 -9.14 22.61 -11.96
C GLY A 96 -9.17 21.72 -13.21
N SER A 97 -8.56 20.52 -13.11
CA SER A 97 -8.52 19.53 -14.19
C SER A 97 -9.90 18.91 -14.41
N GLN A 98 -10.24 18.65 -15.67
CA GLN A 98 -11.49 17.98 -16.05
C GLN A 98 -11.28 16.46 -16.28
N LEU A 99 -10.12 15.94 -15.97
CA LEU A 99 -9.79 14.52 -16.12
C LEU A 99 -10.66 13.67 -15.20
N THR A 100 -11.17 12.59 -15.76
CA THR A 100 -12.02 11.63 -15.06
C THR A 100 -11.21 10.46 -14.54
N VAL A 101 -11.54 10.00 -13.32
CA VAL A 101 -10.91 8.85 -12.66
C VAL A 101 -11.91 7.73 -12.46
N GLY A 102 -11.56 6.52 -12.84
CA GLY A 102 -12.34 5.32 -12.60
C GLY A 102 -11.55 4.28 -11.82
N VAL A 103 -12.24 3.44 -11.05
CA VAL A 103 -11.65 2.32 -10.32
C VAL A 103 -12.28 1.02 -10.80
N ARG A 104 -11.42 0.05 -11.19
CA ARG A 104 -11.85 -1.31 -11.52
C ARG A 104 -11.07 -2.35 -10.74
N THR A 105 -11.75 -2.99 -9.81
CA THR A 105 -11.24 -4.10 -9.01
C THR A 105 -12.18 -5.31 -9.08
N GLY A 106 -11.88 -6.37 -8.33
CA GLY A 106 -12.82 -7.50 -8.19
C GLY A 106 -14.18 -7.09 -7.62
N ASP A 107 -14.20 -6.02 -6.82
CA ASP A 107 -15.39 -5.55 -6.09
C ASP A 107 -16.25 -4.58 -6.90
N THR A 108 -15.79 -4.13 -8.07
CA THR A 108 -16.54 -3.25 -8.98
C THR A 108 -17.78 -3.97 -9.52
N SER A 109 -18.95 -3.36 -9.35
CA SER A 109 -20.23 -3.94 -9.76
C SER A 109 -20.34 -4.10 -11.29
N GLN A 110 -21.25 -4.95 -11.75
CA GLN A 110 -21.49 -5.16 -13.19
C GLN A 110 -21.98 -3.89 -13.89
N LYS A 111 -22.75 -3.05 -13.18
CA LYS A 111 -23.22 -1.76 -13.70
C LYS A 111 -22.05 -0.82 -13.97
N GLU A 112 -21.16 -0.65 -12.99
CA GLU A 112 -19.97 0.20 -13.12
C GLU A 112 -19.01 -0.32 -14.19
N ARG A 113 -18.85 -1.65 -14.32
CA ARG A 113 -18.04 -2.25 -15.40
C ARG A 113 -18.57 -1.92 -16.79
N ARG A 114 -19.88 -1.93 -16.98
CA ARG A 114 -20.52 -1.55 -18.25
C ARG A 114 -20.35 -0.06 -18.53
N GLU A 115 -20.49 0.78 -17.51
CA GLU A 115 -20.30 2.22 -17.64
C GLU A 115 -18.87 2.56 -18.05
N LEU A 116 -17.87 1.93 -17.41
CA LEU A 116 -16.46 2.09 -17.74
C LEU A 116 -16.14 1.73 -19.20
N ILE A 117 -16.85 0.77 -19.80
CA ILE A 117 -16.67 0.42 -21.21
C ILE A 117 -17.36 1.47 -22.11
N ARG A 118 -18.54 1.95 -21.72
CA ARG A 118 -19.30 2.94 -22.49
C ARG A 118 -18.65 4.32 -22.46
N THR A 119 -18.15 4.71 -21.29
CA THR A 119 -17.53 6.02 -21.02
C THR A 119 -16.22 5.79 -20.29
N PRO A 120 -15.14 5.44 -21.03
CA PRO A 120 -13.85 5.18 -20.42
C PRO A 120 -13.30 6.44 -19.72
N PRO A 121 -12.81 6.34 -18.46
CA PRO A 121 -12.17 7.46 -17.78
C PRO A 121 -10.79 7.73 -18.39
N ASP A 122 -10.27 8.94 -18.19
CA ASP A 122 -8.92 9.32 -18.60
C ASP A 122 -7.85 8.57 -17.79
N ILE A 123 -8.13 8.32 -16.51
CA ILE A 123 -7.28 7.62 -15.55
C ILE A 123 -8.04 6.42 -14.99
N LEU A 124 -7.48 5.22 -15.15
CA LEU A 124 -8.04 3.99 -14.57
C LEU A 124 -7.12 3.42 -13.51
N ILE A 125 -7.64 3.23 -12.31
CA ILE A 125 -6.98 2.57 -11.20
C ILE A 125 -7.48 1.12 -11.13
N THR A 126 -6.55 0.14 -11.12
CA THR A 126 -6.93 -1.26 -11.20
C THR A 126 -5.96 -2.19 -10.46
N THR A 127 -6.27 -3.49 -10.43
CA THR A 127 -5.40 -4.56 -9.91
C THR A 127 -4.84 -5.42 -11.06
N PRO A 128 -3.74 -6.17 -10.83
CA PRO A 128 -3.19 -7.10 -11.82
C PRO A 128 -4.23 -8.07 -12.40
N GLU A 129 -5.09 -8.61 -11.56
CA GLU A 129 -6.15 -9.55 -11.96
C GLU A 129 -7.21 -8.87 -12.82
N SER A 130 -7.59 -7.65 -12.46
CA SER A 130 -8.58 -6.89 -13.22
C SER A 130 -8.03 -6.41 -14.56
N LEU A 131 -6.75 -6.07 -14.65
CA LEU A 131 -6.07 -5.77 -15.91
C LEU A 131 -6.11 -7.00 -16.84
N PHE A 132 -5.80 -8.19 -16.31
CA PHE A 132 -5.90 -9.42 -17.11
C PHE A 132 -7.32 -9.66 -17.65
N LEU A 133 -8.35 -9.47 -16.81
CA LEU A 133 -9.75 -9.60 -17.21
C LEU A 133 -10.15 -8.55 -18.27
N LEU A 134 -9.61 -7.33 -18.19
CA LEU A 134 -9.79 -6.33 -19.25
C LEU A 134 -9.21 -6.82 -20.58
N LEU A 135 -7.96 -7.28 -20.57
CA LEU A 135 -7.22 -7.73 -21.74
C LEU A 135 -7.87 -8.94 -22.43
N THR A 136 -8.55 -9.79 -21.66
CA THR A 136 -9.15 -11.04 -22.16
C THR A 136 -10.66 -10.95 -22.43
N SER A 137 -11.24 -9.75 -22.32
CA SER A 137 -12.67 -9.52 -22.56
C SER A 137 -12.90 -8.51 -23.69
N GLN A 138 -14.16 -8.28 -24.04
CA GLN A 138 -14.57 -7.24 -25.01
C GLN A 138 -14.18 -5.81 -24.54
N ALA A 139 -13.90 -5.62 -23.24
CA ALA A 139 -13.42 -4.37 -22.69
C ALA A 139 -11.96 -4.03 -23.11
N ARG A 140 -11.27 -4.92 -23.83
CA ARG A 140 -9.89 -4.72 -24.27
C ARG A 140 -9.69 -3.43 -25.07
N ASP A 141 -10.67 -3.03 -25.85
CA ASP A 141 -10.56 -1.85 -26.68
C ASP A 141 -10.44 -0.54 -25.90
N VAL A 142 -10.92 -0.51 -24.65
CA VAL A 142 -10.73 0.62 -23.74
C VAL A 142 -9.24 0.90 -23.47
N LEU A 143 -8.38 -0.12 -23.57
CA LEU A 143 -6.96 -0.01 -23.28
C LEU A 143 -6.12 0.52 -24.46
N ARG A 144 -6.66 0.69 -25.65
CA ARG A 144 -5.91 1.07 -26.87
C ARG A 144 -5.19 2.41 -26.74
N GLY A 145 -5.80 3.37 -26.04
CA GLY A 145 -5.27 4.73 -25.88
C GLY A 145 -4.27 4.89 -24.74
N VAL A 146 -3.90 3.82 -24.02
CA VAL A 146 -2.99 3.93 -22.86
C VAL A 146 -1.61 4.41 -23.29
N GLU A 147 -1.17 5.54 -22.71
CA GLU A 147 0.11 6.20 -22.95
C GLU A 147 1.09 6.03 -21.78
N THR A 148 0.56 5.84 -20.57
CA THR A 148 1.35 5.70 -19.36
C THR A 148 0.78 4.58 -18.47
N VAL A 149 1.65 3.71 -17.98
CA VAL A 149 1.30 2.69 -16.98
C VAL A 149 2.13 2.92 -15.73
N VAL A 150 1.47 3.18 -14.62
CA VAL A 150 2.08 3.26 -13.29
C VAL A 150 1.87 1.91 -12.59
N LEU A 151 2.96 1.30 -12.15
CA LEU A 151 2.98 0.05 -11.39
C LEU A 151 3.37 0.40 -9.96
N ASP A 152 2.44 0.31 -9.04
CA ASP A 152 2.72 0.63 -7.63
C ASP A 152 2.99 -0.61 -6.80
N GLU A 153 3.71 -0.40 -5.69
CA GLU A 153 4.15 -1.45 -4.77
C GLU A 153 4.78 -2.67 -5.49
N VAL A 154 5.63 -2.38 -6.48
CA VAL A 154 6.23 -3.40 -7.36
C VAL A 154 6.95 -4.48 -6.56
N HIS A 155 7.59 -4.12 -5.44
CA HIS A 155 8.30 -5.03 -4.55
C HIS A 155 7.40 -6.13 -3.97
N ALA A 156 6.10 -5.84 -3.79
CA ALA A 156 5.15 -6.82 -3.26
C ALA A 156 4.82 -7.94 -4.25
N VAL A 157 5.08 -7.75 -5.53
CA VAL A 157 4.69 -8.71 -6.57
C VAL A 157 5.85 -9.25 -7.39
N ALA A 158 6.94 -8.51 -7.58
CA ALA A 158 8.00 -8.84 -8.53
C ALA A 158 8.54 -10.28 -8.41
N GLY A 159 8.73 -10.80 -7.20
CA GLY A 159 9.23 -12.15 -6.93
C GLY A 159 8.16 -13.24 -6.85
N THR A 160 6.91 -12.96 -7.22
CA THR A 160 5.77 -13.86 -7.00
C THR A 160 5.17 -14.37 -8.31
N LYS A 161 4.36 -15.45 -8.23
CA LYS A 161 3.53 -15.91 -9.36
C LYS A 161 2.59 -14.82 -9.87
N ARG A 162 2.08 -13.99 -8.97
CA ARG A 162 1.22 -12.86 -9.28
C ARG A 162 1.97 -11.80 -10.10
N GLY A 163 3.23 -11.56 -9.76
CA GLY A 163 4.11 -10.68 -10.53
C GLY A 163 4.40 -11.23 -11.93
N ALA A 164 4.72 -12.52 -12.06
CA ALA A 164 4.91 -13.14 -13.38
C ALA A 164 3.66 -12.98 -14.27
N HIS A 165 2.48 -13.15 -13.69
CA HIS A 165 1.21 -12.93 -14.39
C HIS A 165 1.01 -11.46 -14.78
N LEU A 166 1.38 -10.50 -13.92
CA LEU A 166 1.35 -9.07 -14.24
C LEU A 166 2.31 -8.74 -15.39
N ALA A 167 3.55 -9.24 -15.34
CA ALA A 167 4.54 -9.03 -16.39
C ALA A 167 4.01 -9.49 -17.77
N LEU A 168 3.41 -10.68 -17.85
CA LEU A 168 2.76 -11.18 -19.06
C LEU A 168 1.57 -10.30 -19.49
N SER A 169 0.81 -9.77 -18.55
CA SER A 169 -0.31 -8.87 -18.84
C SER A 169 0.19 -7.54 -19.44
N LEU A 170 1.32 -7.02 -18.96
CA LEU A 170 1.93 -5.82 -19.52
C LEU A 170 2.43 -6.04 -20.96
N GLU A 171 3.04 -7.20 -21.25
CA GLU A 171 3.45 -7.53 -22.62
C GLU A 171 2.24 -7.76 -23.56
N ARG A 172 1.12 -8.25 -23.03
CA ARG A 172 -0.13 -8.31 -23.78
C ARG A 172 -0.71 -6.91 -24.02
N LEU A 173 -0.61 -6.02 -23.03
CA LEU A 173 -1.05 -4.62 -23.18
C LEU A 173 -0.28 -3.92 -24.30
N GLU A 174 1.05 -4.13 -24.43
CA GLU A 174 1.87 -3.61 -25.53
C GLU A 174 1.35 -4.00 -26.94
N ARG A 175 0.66 -5.15 -27.03
CA ARG A 175 0.05 -5.61 -28.28
C ARG A 175 -1.33 -5.01 -28.55
N VAL A 176 -1.94 -4.41 -27.55
CA VAL A 176 -3.30 -3.84 -27.61
C VAL A 176 -3.25 -2.34 -27.86
N VAL A 177 -2.28 -1.65 -27.28
CA VAL A 177 -2.13 -0.20 -27.42
C VAL A 177 -1.72 0.19 -28.84
N GLU A 178 -2.12 1.38 -29.27
CA GLU A 178 -1.80 1.92 -30.58
C GLU A 178 -0.35 2.43 -30.67
N ARG A 179 0.22 2.83 -29.53
CA ARG A 179 1.58 3.37 -29.41
C ARG A 179 2.27 2.81 -28.17
N PRO A 180 3.59 2.66 -28.16
CA PRO A 180 4.31 2.27 -26.97
C PRO A 180 3.99 3.20 -25.79
N PHE A 181 3.78 2.64 -24.61
CA PHE A 181 3.49 3.40 -23.39
C PHE A 181 4.72 3.49 -22.47
N GLN A 182 4.79 4.57 -21.70
CA GLN A 182 5.78 4.70 -20.65
C GLN A 182 5.40 3.83 -19.45
N ARG A 183 6.36 3.11 -18.88
CA ARG A 183 6.20 2.36 -17.63
C ARG A 183 6.87 3.12 -16.49
N ILE A 184 6.14 3.37 -15.42
CA ILE A 184 6.64 4.00 -14.20
C ILE A 184 6.42 3.03 -13.05
N GLY A 185 7.49 2.42 -12.54
CA GLY A 185 7.44 1.55 -11.38
C GLY A 185 7.66 2.36 -10.10
N LEU A 186 6.85 2.11 -9.08
CA LEU A 186 7.01 2.66 -7.74
C LEU A 186 7.27 1.52 -6.76
N SER A 187 8.31 1.64 -5.95
CA SER A 187 8.72 0.58 -5.02
C SER A 187 9.19 1.17 -3.70
N ALA A 188 8.92 0.48 -2.60
CA ALA A 188 9.66 0.68 -1.37
C ALA A 188 11.12 0.21 -1.55
N THR A 189 11.95 0.44 -0.55
CA THR A 189 13.36 0.09 -0.59
C THR A 189 13.55 -1.42 -0.75
N GLN A 190 14.15 -1.85 -1.88
CA GLN A 190 14.43 -3.23 -2.22
C GLN A 190 15.83 -3.39 -2.82
N ARG A 191 16.41 -4.56 -2.65
CA ARG A 191 17.72 -4.92 -3.22
C ARG A 191 17.66 -6.33 -3.81
N PRO A 192 18.25 -6.57 -4.98
CA PRO A 192 18.89 -5.60 -5.88
C PRO A 192 17.88 -4.82 -6.72
N LEU A 193 18.03 -3.50 -6.80
CA LEU A 193 17.10 -2.61 -7.52
C LEU A 193 17.04 -2.92 -9.03
N ALA A 194 18.16 -3.34 -9.61
CA ALA A 194 18.24 -3.70 -11.02
C ALA A 194 17.30 -4.86 -11.42
N GLU A 195 17.07 -5.83 -10.53
CA GLU A 195 16.15 -6.94 -10.80
C GLU A 195 14.69 -6.46 -10.81
N ILE A 196 14.34 -5.55 -9.91
CA ILE A 196 13.03 -4.90 -9.93
C ILE A 196 12.87 -4.05 -11.20
N GLY A 197 13.94 -3.37 -11.61
CA GLY A 197 13.96 -2.63 -12.88
C GLY A 197 13.70 -3.52 -14.08
N LYS A 198 14.33 -4.68 -14.17
CA LYS A 198 14.08 -5.67 -15.24
C LYS A 198 12.63 -6.13 -15.27
N PHE A 199 12.03 -6.36 -14.10
CA PHE A 199 10.62 -6.73 -13.99
C PHE A 199 9.70 -5.63 -14.57
N VAL A 200 9.91 -4.36 -14.21
CA VAL A 200 9.12 -3.23 -14.70
C VAL A 200 9.34 -3.01 -16.19
N GLY A 201 10.60 -2.99 -16.62
CA GLY A 201 10.98 -2.73 -18.01
C GLY A 201 10.57 -3.83 -18.98
N GLY A 202 10.43 -5.08 -18.51
CA GLY A 202 10.15 -6.22 -19.41
C GLY A 202 11.23 -6.41 -20.46
N GLY A 203 12.50 -6.23 -20.10
CA GLY A 203 13.65 -6.31 -21.01
C GLY A 203 13.96 -5.02 -21.77
N ARG A 204 13.20 -3.96 -21.59
CA ARG A 204 13.45 -2.62 -22.16
C ARG A 204 14.39 -1.83 -21.25
N PRO A 205 15.16 -0.86 -21.78
CA PRO A 205 15.93 0.07 -20.96
C PRO A 205 15.04 0.77 -19.95
N ILE A 206 15.49 0.87 -18.70
CA ILE A 206 14.76 1.52 -17.63
C ILE A 206 15.72 2.36 -16.78
N GLU A 207 15.31 3.57 -16.46
CA GLU A 207 16.04 4.46 -15.56
C GLU A 207 15.71 4.10 -14.11
N LEU A 208 16.75 3.98 -13.28
CA LEU A 208 16.62 3.61 -11.87
C LEU A 208 16.83 4.86 -11.01
N VAL A 209 15.79 5.31 -10.35
CA VAL A 209 15.82 6.43 -9.42
C VAL A 209 15.79 5.88 -7.99
N ASP A 210 16.92 5.94 -7.30
CA ASP A 210 17.04 5.55 -5.89
C ASP A 210 17.03 6.80 -5.00
N ALA A 211 15.88 7.15 -4.49
CA ALA A 211 15.68 8.23 -3.53
C ALA A 211 15.51 7.70 -2.09
N GLY A 212 16.00 6.51 -1.83
CA GLY A 212 15.96 5.87 -0.52
C GLY A 212 16.92 6.50 0.47
N THR A 213 16.44 7.39 1.33
CA THR A 213 17.15 7.75 2.55
C THR A 213 16.96 6.65 3.58
N ARG A 214 18.06 6.15 4.14
CA ARG A 214 17.99 5.25 5.30
C ARG A 214 17.44 6.05 6.48
N LYS A 215 16.24 5.74 6.93
CA LYS A 215 15.81 6.18 8.27
C LYS A 215 16.74 5.53 9.29
N ALA A 216 17.19 6.29 10.27
CA ALA A 216 17.83 5.72 11.44
C ALA A 216 16.75 4.87 12.15
N LEU A 217 17.03 3.58 12.28
CA LEU A 217 16.17 2.65 13.01
C LEU A 217 16.85 2.42 14.36
N ASP A 218 16.11 2.65 15.43
CA ASP A 218 16.44 2.12 16.73
C ASP A 218 15.85 0.70 16.80
N LEU A 219 16.71 -0.31 16.60
CA LEU A 219 16.30 -1.70 16.50
C LEU A 219 16.78 -2.45 17.73
N GLU A 220 15.82 -2.91 18.54
CA GLU A 220 16.08 -3.74 19.70
C GLU A 220 15.46 -5.13 19.52
N VAL A 221 16.20 -6.18 19.90
CA VAL A 221 15.67 -7.55 19.99
C VAL A 221 15.53 -7.91 21.45
N VAL A 222 14.27 -7.97 21.92
CA VAL A 222 13.94 -8.24 23.31
C VAL A 222 13.42 -9.65 23.49
N VAL A 223 14.03 -10.41 24.44
CA VAL A 223 13.52 -11.69 24.91
C VAL A 223 13.02 -11.46 26.35
N PRO A 224 11.69 -11.44 26.59
CA PRO A 224 11.13 -11.01 27.87
C PRO A 224 11.23 -12.09 28.97
N VAL A 225 12.09 -13.06 28.83
CA VAL A 225 12.40 -14.13 29.82
C VAL A 225 13.89 -14.44 29.80
N GLU A 226 14.48 -14.58 30.98
CA GLU A 226 15.91 -14.91 31.09
C GLU A 226 16.20 -16.38 30.73
N ASP A 227 15.31 -17.31 31.11
CA ASP A 227 15.42 -18.73 30.78
C ASP A 227 14.12 -19.26 30.15
N MET A 228 14.21 -19.71 28.90
CA MET A 228 13.09 -20.37 28.19
C MET A 228 12.66 -21.70 28.82
N ARG A 229 13.43 -22.25 29.76
CA ARG A 229 13.09 -23.48 30.48
C ARG A 229 12.16 -23.22 31.65
N GLU A 230 12.14 -21.98 32.17
CA GLU A 230 11.35 -21.59 33.34
C GLU A 230 9.97 -21.01 33.00
N LEU A 231 9.51 -21.14 31.75
CA LEU A 231 8.22 -20.63 31.27
C LEU A 231 6.97 -21.14 32.03
N GLY A 232 7.15 -22.02 33.00
CA GLY A 232 6.05 -22.57 33.80
C GLY A 232 5.81 -21.92 35.18
N ALA A 233 6.75 -21.12 35.69
CA ALA A 233 6.64 -20.59 37.05
C ALA A 233 5.72 -19.36 37.19
N THR A 234 5.47 -18.63 36.11
CA THR A 234 4.64 -17.42 36.06
C THR A 234 3.19 -17.69 35.66
N SER A 235 2.83 -18.94 35.37
CA SER A 235 1.54 -19.31 34.76
C SER A 235 0.37 -19.53 35.73
N ALA A 236 0.54 -19.19 37.03
CA ALA A 236 -0.47 -19.48 38.06
C ALA A 236 -1.72 -18.56 38.04
N LEU A 237 -1.81 -17.59 37.11
CA LEU A 237 -2.91 -16.60 37.09
C LEU A 237 -3.76 -16.55 35.81
N VAL A 238 -3.56 -17.43 34.88
CA VAL A 238 -4.37 -17.42 33.64
C VAL A 238 -5.07 -18.75 33.40
N GLN A 239 -6.29 -18.88 33.93
CA GLN A 239 -7.20 -19.93 33.46
C GLN A 239 -7.60 -19.62 32.03
N PRO A 240 -7.51 -20.58 31.09
CA PRO A 240 -8.06 -20.39 29.76
C PRO A 240 -9.58 -20.30 29.86
N VAL A 241 -10.14 -19.14 29.51
CA VAL A 241 -11.60 -19.02 29.30
C VAL A 241 -11.89 -19.72 27.98
N LEU A 242 -12.40 -20.95 28.06
CA LEU A 242 -12.97 -21.67 26.94
C LEU A 242 -14.44 -21.27 26.79
N PRO A 243 -14.97 -21.11 25.57
CA PRO A 243 -16.41 -20.99 25.38
C PRO A 243 -17.10 -22.25 25.89
N ASP A 244 -18.20 -22.07 26.59
CA ASP A 244 -19.01 -23.18 27.15
C ASP A 244 -19.32 -24.25 26.09
N GLY A 245 -18.95 -25.48 26.36
CA GLY A 245 -19.44 -26.65 25.61
C GLY A 245 -18.41 -27.62 25.04
N VAL A 246 -17.10 -27.46 25.32
CA VAL A 246 -16.10 -28.45 24.87
C VAL A 246 -15.57 -29.22 26.06
N GLU A 247 -16.11 -30.44 26.27
CA GLU A 247 -15.52 -31.44 27.17
C GLU A 247 -14.19 -31.92 26.60
N MET A 248 -13.09 -31.61 27.28
CA MET A 248 -11.79 -32.21 26.99
C MET A 248 -11.76 -33.64 27.46
N ALA A 249 -11.46 -34.57 26.52
CA ALA A 249 -11.15 -35.95 26.86
C ALA A 249 -10.00 -35.97 27.87
N SER A 250 -10.25 -36.58 29.01
CA SER A 250 -9.31 -36.80 30.12
C SER A 250 -8.05 -37.51 29.62
N GLY A 251 -6.90 -36.84 29.63
CA GLY A 251 -5.62 -37.49 29.36
C GLY A 251 -4.51 -36.63 28.82
N TYR A 252 -4.73 -35.35 28.49
CA TYR A 252 -3.65 -34.43 28.11
C TYR A 252 -3.51 -33.34 29.16
N GLU A 253 -2.61 -33.49 30.11
CA GLU A 253 -2.00 -32.36 30.82
C GLU A 253 -1.14 -31.58 29.79
N ALA A 254 -1.79 -30.70 29.06
CA ALA A 254 -1.08 -29.73 28.25
C ALA A 254 -0.49 -28.68 29.19
N THR A 255 0.67 -28.96 29.77
CA THR A 255 1.57 -27.96 30.31
C THR A 255 2.02 -27.09 29.14
N THR A 256 1.17 -26.18 28.67
CA THR A 256 1.51 -25.19 27.66
C THR A 256 2.42 -24.15 28.33
N ARG A 257 3.71 -24.45 28.37
CA ARG A 257 4.75 -23.48 28.66
C ARG A 257 4.66 -22.40 27.60
N SER A 258 4.11 -21.27 27.94
CA SER A 258 3.86 -20.16 27.01
C SER A 258 4.65 -18.93 27.44
N ILE A 259 5.35 -18.30 26.49
CA ILE A 259 6.06 -17.03 26.70
C ILE A 259 5.10 -15.83 26.73
N TRP A 260 3.88 -15.98 26.26
CA TRP A 260 2.92 -14.88 26.10
C TRP A 260 2.62 -14.11 27.38
N PRO A 261 2.51 -14.73 28.57
CA PRO A 261 2.33 -14.00 29.81
C PRO A 261 3.42 -12.95 30.11
N SER A 262 4.64 -13.18 29.64
CA SER A 262 5.76 -12.24 29.80
C SER A 262 5.79 -11.20 28.67
N ILE A 263 5.29 -11.54 27.47
CA ILE A 263 5.22 -10.64 26.32
C ILE A 263 4.18 -9.53 26.52
N TYR A 264 2.98 -9.86 27.04
CA TYR A 264 1.90 -8.89 27.14
C TYR A 264 2.25 -7.65 27.97
N PRO A 265 2.85 -7.78 29.18
CA PRO A 265 3.26 -6.59 29.96
C PRO A 265 4.32 -5.77 29.25
N ALA A 266 5.33 -6.41 28.65
CA ALA A 266 6.40 -5.74 27.93
C ALA A 266 5.87 -4.94 26.72
N VAL A 267 4.93 -5.50 25.97
CA VAL A 267 4.27 -4.79 24.86
C VAL A 267 3.43 -3.62 25.41
N LEU A 268 2.71 -3.80 26.52
CA LEU A 268 1.91 -2.74 27.11
C LEU A 268 2.76 -1.57 27.60
N GLU A 269 3.95 -1.85 28.14
CA GLU A 269 4.90 -0.80 28.53
C GLU A 269 5.35 0.01 27.31
N LEU A 270 5.67 -0.64 26.20
CA LEU A 270 6.01 0.05 24.94
C LEU A 270 4.85 0.89 24.43
N VAL A 271 3.61 0.38 24.47
CA VAL A 271 2.42 1.14 24.08
C VAL A 271 2.23 2.39 24.95
N ARG A 272 2.49 2.29 26.25
CA ARG A 272 2.39 3.42 27.18
C ARG A 272 3.52 4.44 27.04
N ALA A 273 4.68 3.99 26.60
CA ALA A 273 5.85 4.85 26.39
C ALA A 273 5.79 5.67 25.10
N HIS A 274 4.98 5.25 24.12
CA HIS A 274 4.87 5.86 22.81
C HIS A 274 3.47 6.42 22.57
N ARG A 275 3.38 7.37 21.66
CA ARG A 275 2.11 8.02 21.31
C ARG A 275 1.24 7.15 20.43
N SER A 276 1.86 6.39 19.53
CA SER A 276 1.20 5.53 18.58
C SER A 276 2.09 4.32 18.26
N THR A 277 1.57 3.12 18.49
CA THR A 277 2.32 1.86 18.34
C THR A 277 1.61 0.92 17.38
N ILE A 278 2.36 0.32 16.44
CA ILE A 278 1.86 -0.78 15.61
C ILE A 278 2.57 -2.07 16.03
N VAL A 279 1.79 -3.10 16.35
CA VAL A 279 2.30 -4.44 16.67
C VAL A 279 1.94 -5.39 15.56
N PHE A 280 2.94 -5.90 14.82
CA PHE A 280 2.70 -6.89 13.79
C PHE A 280 2.69 -8.30 14.34
N VAL A 281 1.72 -9.09 13.92
CA VAL A 281 1.54 -10.49 14.32
C VAL A 281 1.26 -11.40 13.13
N ASN A 282 1.61 -12.68 13.25
CA ASN A 282 1.60 -13.62 12.13
C ASN A 282 0.20 -14.11 11.69
N ASN A 283 -0.83 -13.94 12.51
CA ASN A 283 -2.18 -14.40 12.17
C ASN A 283 -3.29 -13.62 12.88
N ARG A 284 -4.51 -13.73 12.35
CA ARG A 284 -5.71 -13.03 12.82
C ARG A 284 -6.05 -13.33 14.28
N ARG A 285 -6.03 -14.61 14.67
CA ARG A 285 -6.38 -15.02 16.04
C ARG A 285 -5.43 -14.40 17.06
N LEU A 286 -4.16 -14.29 16.68
CA LEU A 286 -3.16 -13.63 17.55
C LEU A 286 -3.39 -12.12 17.62
N SER A 287 -3.77 -11.48 16.52
CA SER A 287 -4.12 -10.06 16.50
C SER A 287 -5.27 -9.74 17.45
N GLU A 288 -6.37 -10.50 17.36
CA GLU A 288 -7.53 -10.32 18.23
C GLU A 288 -7.19 -10.61 19.70
N ARG A 289 -6.51 -11.74 19.97
CA ARG A 289 -6.13 -12.14 21.32
C ARG A 289 -5.18 -11.15 21.98
N LEU A 290 -4.16 -10.64 21.25
CA LEU A 290 -3.21 -9.69 21.78
C LEU A 290 -3.90 -8.35 22.09
N ALA A 291 -4.73 -7.84 21.19
CA ALA A 291 -5.48 -6.61 21.42
C ALA A 291 -6.40 -6.73 22.65
N ALA A 292 -7.16 -7.82 22.76
CA ALA A 292 -8.02 -8.08 23.93
C ALA A 292 -7.20 -8.13 25.22
N ARG A 293 -6.05 -8.81 25.19
CA ARG A 293 -5.22 -8.97 26.38
C ARG A 293 -4.55 -7.68 26.85
N LEU A 294 -4.13 -6.83 25.89
CA LEU A 294 -3.60 -5.50 26.19
C LEU A 294 -4.66 -4.61 26.83
N ASN A 295 -5.90 -4.67 26.34
CA ASN A 295 -7.03 -3.92 26.89
C ASN A 295 -7.39 -4.40 28.31
N GLU A 296 -7.41 -5.71 28.54
CA GLU A 296 -7.63 -6.27 29.90
C GLU A 296 -6.55 -5.81 30.88
N LEU A 297 -5.28 -5.88 30.51
CA LEU A 297 -4.16 -5.47 31.35
C LEU A 297 -4.12 -3.96 31.60
N ALA A 298 -4.60 -3.17 30.66
CA ALA A 298 -4.65 -1.73 30.78
C ALA A 298 -5.89 -1.23 31.52
N ASP A 299 -6.90 -2.09 31.72
CA ASP A 299 -8.27 -1.74 32.17
C ASP A 299 -8.90 -0.60 31.34
N ALA A 300 -8.56 -0.58 30.03
CA ALA A 300 -9.00 0.44 29.08
C ALA A 300 -8.85 -0.07 27.63
N GLU A 301 -9.58 0.54 26.69
CA GLU A 301 -9.40 0.25 25.26
C GLU A 301 -8.15 0.97 24.71
N VAL A 302 -6.98 0.35 24.84
CA VAL A 302 -5.70 0.87 24.35
C VAL A 302 -5.27 0.25 23.01
N ALA A 303 -5.86 -0.87 22.62
CA ALA A 303 -5.46 -1.60 21.43
C ALA A 303 -6.67 -2.10 20.61
N ARG A 304 -6.57 -2.04 19.28
CA ARG A 304 -7.53 -2.66 18.34
C ARG A 304 -6.82 -3.60 17.40
N ALA A 305 -7.51 -4.68 17.03
CA ALA A 305 -7.01 -5.64 16.04
C ALA A 305 -7.32 -5.15 14.62
N HIS A 306 -6.36 -5.36 13.68
CA HIS A 306 -6.55 -5.07 12.26
C HIS A 306 -6.10 -6.23 11.38
N HIS A 307 -7.02 -6.78 10.59
CA HIS A 307 -6.74 -7.90 9.69
C HIS A 307 -7.76 -7.98 8.56
N GLY A 308 -7.43 -8.72 7.50
CA GLY A 308 -8.23 -8.79 6.26
C GLY A 308 -9.63 -9.40 6.39
N SER A 309 -10.02 -9.95 7.56
CA SER A 309 -11.37 -10.49 7.78
C SER A 309 -12.35 -9.51 8.43
N LEU A 310 -11.87 -8.37 8.89
CA LEU A 310 -12.74 -7.29 9.35
C LEU A 310 -13.54 -6.72 8.17
N ALA A 311 -14.75 -6.25 8.43
CA ALA A 311 -15.52 -5.50 7.45
C ALA A 311 -14.73 -4.27 6.99
N ARG A 312 -14.96 -3.86 5.74
CA ARG A 312 -14.22 -2.72 5.15
C ARG A 312 -14.39 -1.45 5.97
N GLU A 313 -15.61 -1.18 6.38
CA GLU A 313 -16.01 0.00 7.16
C GLU A 313 -15.24 0.05 8.49
N GLN A 314 -15.13 -1.09 9.18
CA GLN A 314 -14.37 -1.20 10.43
C GLN A 314 -12.88 -0.95 10.24
N ARG A 315 -12.29 -1.45 9.14
CA ARG A 315 -10.88 -1.22 8.84
C ARG A 315 -10.58 0.25 8.63
N VAL A 316 -11.41 0.92 7.81
CA VAL A 316 -11.28 2.36 7.54
C VAL A 316 -11.42 3.17 8.84
N GLU A 317 -12.39 2.84 9.68
CA GLU A 317 -12.58 3.51 10.98
C GLU A 317 -11.34 3.36 11.86
N ILE A 318 -10.80 2.15 11.98
CA ILE A 318 -9.61 1.88 12.81
C ILE A 318 -8.38 2.63 12.27
N GLU A 319 -8.20 2.66 10.96
CA GLU A 319 -7.11 3.38 10.32
C GLU A 319 -7.21 4.90 10.53
N GLU A 320 -8.42 5.46 10.46
CA GLU A 320 -8.67 6.88 10.74
C GLU A 320 -8.43 7.23 12.21
N LEU A 321 -8.85 6.38 13.14
CA LEU A 321 -8.61 6.56 14.57
C LEU A 321 -7.11 6.53 14.91
N LEU A 322 -6.34 5.64 14.26
CA LEU A 322 -4.89 5.60 14.44
C LEU A 322 -4.23 6.88 13.88
N LYS A 323 -4.60 7.30 12.66
CA LYS A 323 -4.11 8.54 12.04
C LYS A 323 -4.42 9.79 12.88
N ALA A 324 -5.56 9.79 13.54
CA ALA A 324 -5.98 10.85 14.45
C ALA A 324 -5.29 10.77 15.84
N GLY A 325 -4.49 9.73 16.11
CA GLY A 325 -3.87 9.51 17.41
C GLY A 325 -4.86 9.18 18.53
N GLN A 326 -6.05 8.66 18.18
CA GLN A 326 -7.11 8.32 19.12
C GLN A 326 -7.02 6.87 19.63
N ILE A 327 -6.21 6.03 18.98
CA ILE A 327 -5.88 4.69 19.44
C ILE A 327 -4.37 4.61 19.68
N PRO A 328 -3.93 4.29 20.91
CA PRO A 328 -2.50 4.17 21.22
C PRO A 328 -1.82 2.98 20.52
N CYS A 329 -2.55 1.89 20.28
CA CYS A 329 -1.98 0.66 19.72
C CYS A 329 -2.87 0.04 18.66
N LEU A 330 -2.24 -0.39 17.55
CA LEU A 330 -2.87 -1.21 16.54
C LEU A 330 -2.16 -2.56 16.43
N VAL A 331 -2.88 -3.65 16.64
CA VAL A 331 -2.35 -5.00 16.47
C VAL A 331 -2.75 -5.53 15.10
N ALA A 332 -1.80 -5.57 14.18
CA ALA A 332 -2.03 -5.83 12.76
C ALA A 332 -1.42 -7.16 12.28
N THR A 333 -2.03 -7.74 11.27
CA THR A 333 -1.38 -8.75 10.43
C THR A 333 -0.70 -8.06 9.23
N SER A 334 -0.04 -8.83 8.35
CA SER A 334 0.60 -8.32 7.10
C SER A 334 -0.32 -7.48 6.20
N SER A 335 -1.61 -7.37 6.51
CA SER A 335 -2.55 -6.51 5.79
C SER A 335 -2.20 -5.01 5.84
N LEU A 336 -1.38 -4.59 6.80
CA LEU A 336 -0.88 -3.21 6.97
C LEU A 336 0.58 -3.01 6.51
N GLU A 337 1.28 -4.09 6.09
CA GLU A 337 2.68 -3.97 5.63
C GLU A 337 2.84 -3.15 4.34
N LEU A 338 1.77 -2.99 3.56
CA LEU A 338 1.83 -2.44 2.23
C LEU A 338 1.05 -1.12 2.13
N GLY A 339 1.79 -0.02 1.94
CA GLY A 339 1.33 1.20 1.30
C GLY A 339 0.32 2.07 2.05
N ILE A 340 0.03 1.82 3.32
CA ILE A 340 -0.81 2.72 4.11
C ILE A 340 0.11 3.78 4.72
N ASP A 341 -0.12 5.03 4.35
CA ASP A 341 0.48 6.17 5.04
C ASP A 341 -0.20 6.33 6.40
N MET A 342 0.48 5.83 7.43
CA MET A 342 -0.06 5.81 8.80
C MET A 342 0.15 7.15 9.54
N GLY A 343 0.68 8.16 8.86
CA GLY A 343 0.88 9.48 9.45
C GLY A 343 1.83 9.46 10.65
N ALA A 344 1.30 9.68 11.84
CA ALA A 344 2.08 9.77 13.08
C ALA A 344 2.15 8.41 13.79
N VAL A 345 3.04 7.52 13.36
CA VAL A 345 3.48 6.34 14.13
C VAL A 345 4.89 6.62 14.63
N ASP A 346 5.08 6.50 15.96
CA ASP A 346 6.38 6.72 16.60
C ASP A 346 7.30 5.52 16.43
#